data_591da73866a5f3505d03191203b24fb2
#
_entry.id   591da73866a5f3505d03191203b24fb2
#
_cell.length_a   1.000
_cell.length_b   1.000
_cell.length_c   1.000
_cell.angle_alpha   90.00
_cell.angle_beta   90.00
_cell.angle_gamma   90.00
#
_symmetry.space_group_name_H-M   'P 1'
#
loop_
_entity.id
_entity.type
_entity.pdbx_description
1 polymer ?
#
loop_
_entity_poly.entity_id
_entity_poly.type
_entity_poly.pdbx_seq_one_letter_code
_entity_poly.pdbx_strand_id
1 'polypeptide(L)'
;MKKLMILTAALAFFSSYAQNQKENKAVKQTTTSKNETKMNKKILIIVSNANAIGPNNRRTGTFLPEVAHPYAAFEKANYQIDFASLTGDTPYLDALSLASDPENLTFLTGKGWETMQKAVKLSTVEVTKYDAVFVPGGLAPMVDMPENELLKKIIKETYERHAVVGAVCHGPVSLLNIKLSNGTYLVNGKNITSFTDEEERGYAIADVPFLLETALTKQGAKFHAAANWSAHSIADGNLVTGQNPASAKGVAEKMIVILESKK
;
A
#
# COMPACT_ATOMS: atom_id res chain seq x y z
N MET A 1 6.09 -21.57 75.12
CA MET A 1 5.56 -22.26 73.96
C MET A 1 5.02 -21.31 72.85
N LYS A 2 4.54 -20.07 73.10
CA LYS A 2 4.03 -19.16 72.08
C LYS A 2 5.07 -18.52 71.11
N LYS A 3 6.35 -18.41 71.51
CA LYS A 3 7.40 -17.88 70.64
C LYS A 3 7.97 -18.82 69.56
N LEU A 4 7.80 -20.15 69.74
CA LEU A 4 8.30 -21.14 68.81
C LEU A 4 7.35 -21.35 67.62
N MET A 5 6.04 -21.09 67.79
CA MET A 5 5.03 -21.22 66.69
C MET A 5 5.08 -20.04 65.70
N ILE A 6 5.60 -18.86 66.10
CA ILE A 6 5.67 -17.72 65.20
C ILE A 6 6.83 -17.84 64.23
N LEU A 7 7.93 -18.51 64.61
CA LEU A 7 9.10 -18.69 63.75
C LEU A 7 8.89 -19.71 62.62
N THR A 8 8.09 -20.74 62.85
CA THR A 8 7.75 -21.75 61.85
C THR A 8 6.77 -21.24 60.77
N ALA A 9 5.84 -20.33 61.14
CA ALA A 9 4.94 -19.70 60.16
C ALA A 9 5.65 -18.72 59.21
N ALA A 10 6.67 -17.98 59.71
CA ALA A 10 7.45 -17.05 58.89
C ALA A 10 8.32 -17.76 57.83
N LEU A 11 8.92 -18.92 58.19
CA LEU A 11 9.71 -19.72 57.24
C LEU A 11 8.87 -20.36 56.12
N ALA A 12 7.62 -20.75 56.42
CA ALA A 12 6.72 -21.28 55.39
C ALA A 12 6.25 -20.21 54.39
N PHE A 13 6.04 -18.97 54.86
CA PHE A 13 5.70 -17.83 53.98
C PHE A 13 6.83 -17.41 53.06
N PHE A 14 8.08 -17.44 53.52
CA PHE A 14 9.24 -17.13 52.69
C PHE A 14 9.49 -18.19 51.61
N SER A 15 9.26 -19.47 51.93
CA SER A 15 9.41 -20.57 50.96
C SER A 15 8.38 -20.48 49.82
N SER A 16 7.11 -20.21 50.16
CA SER A 16 6.05 -20.06 49.14
C SER A 16 6.18 -18.81 48.30
N TYR A 17 6.70 -17.69 48.86
CA TYR A 17 6.98 -16.47 48.12
C TYR A 17 8.14 -16.65 47.14
N ALA A 18 9.21 -17.36 47.56
CA ALA A 18 10.36 -17.66 46.69
C ALA A 18 10.01 -18.60 45.53
N GLN A 19 9.10 -19.55 45.75
CA GLN A 19 8.62 -20.47 44.74
C GLN A 19 7.74 -19.78 43.69
N ASN A 20 6.85 -18.90 44.18
CA ASN A 20 6.00 -18.07 43.28
C ASN A 20 6.79 -17.09 42.43
N GLN A 21 7.94 -16.56 42.93
CA GLN A 21 8.85 -15.72 42.17
C GLN A 21 9.64 -16.52 41.12
N LYS A 22 9.97 -17.80 41.36
CA LYS A 22 10.61 -18.69 40.39
C LYS A 22 9.64 -19.10 39.26
N GLU A 23 8.38 -19.41 39.60
CA GLU A 23 7.34 -19.73 38.60
C GLU A 23 7.00 -18.51 37.74
N ASN A 24 6.87 -17.32 38.32
CA ASN A 24 6.66 -16.07 37.57
C ASN A 24 7.86 -15.69 36.67
N LYS A 25 9.10 -16.03 37.03
CA LYS A 25 10.26 -15.89 36.15
C LYS A 25 10.28 -16.93 35.03
N ALA A 26 9.90 -18.18 35.31
CA ALA A 26 9.81 -19.23 34.30
C ALA A 26 8.68 -18.95 33.29
N VAL A 27 7.53 -18.45 33.72
CA VAL A 27 6.42 -18.03 32.85
C VAL A 27 6.80 -16.83 32.01
N LYS A 28 7.56 -15.85 32.55
CA LYS A 28 8.09 -14.73 31.75
C LYS A 28 9.16 -15.14 30.74
N GLN A 29 9.95 -16.19 31.02
CA GLN A 29 10.95 -16.68 30.06
C GLN A 29 10.36 -17.58 28.97
N THR A 30 9.22 -18.26 29.21
CA THR A 30 8.56 -19.06 28.19
C THR A 30 7.64 -18.27 27.24
N THR A 31 7.26 -17.04 27.58
CA THR A 31 6.50 -16.15 26.69
C THR A 31 7.39 -15.26 25.79
N THR A 32 8.72 -15.29 25.97
CA THR A 32 9.67 -14.48 25.18
C THR A 32 10.33 -15.23 24.03
N SER A 33 9.96 -16.46 23.71
CA SER A 33 10.63 -17.25 22.65
C SER A 33 9.68 -17.67 21.50
N LYS A 34 8.65 -16.89 21.19
CA LYS A 34 7.89 -16.94 19.92
C LYS A 34 7.83 -15.60 19.21
N ASN A 35 8.91 -14.84 19.25
CA ASN A 35 9.22 -13.92 18.16
C ASN A 35 10.03 -14.71 17.13
N GLU A 36 9.37 -15.59 16.37
CA GLU A 36 9.81 -15.86 15.02
C GLU A 36 10.00 -14.49 14.39
N THR A 37 11.19 -14.17 13.91
CA THR A 37 11.51 -12.97 13.16
C THR A 37 10.58 -12.96 11.96
N LYS A 38 9.39 -12.34 12.11
CA LYS A 38 8.47 -12.10 11.00
C LYS A 38 9.28 -11.35 9.98
N MET A 39 9.60 -11.97 8.84
CA MET A 39 10.38 -11.31 7.80
C MET A 39 9.67 -10.03 7.44
N ASN A 40 10.30 -8.90 7.71
CA ASN A 40 9.73 -7.58 7.45
C ASN A 40 9.51 -7.47 5.94
N LYS A 41 8.25 -7.61 5.50
CA LYS A 41 7.88 -7.40 4.10
C LYS A 41 8.26 -6.00 3.67
N LYS A 42 8.67 -5.87 2.41
CA LYS A 42 9.14 -4.61 1.86
C LYS A 42 8.24 -4.16 0.72
N ILE A 43 7.65 -2.96 0.85
CA ILE A 43 6.72 -2.37 -0.10
C ILE A 43 7.41 -1.21 -0.81
N LEU A 44 7.29 -1.17 -2.13
CA LEU A 44 7.65 -0.01 -2.94
C LEU A 44 6.38 0.74 -3.33
N ILE A 45 6.26 1.99 -2.92
CA ILE A 45 5.21 2.90 -3.40
C ILE A 45 5.80 3.74 -4.55
N ILE A 46 5.19 3.64 -5.73
CA ILE A 46 5.65 4.38 -6.92
C ILE A 46 4.69 5.52 -7.19
N VAL A 47 5.22 6.74 -7.23
CA VAL A 47 4.45 7.97 -7.37
C VAL A 47 4.81 8.73 -8.65
N SER A 48 3.84 9.46 -9.19
CA SER A 48 3.99 10.34 -10.34
C SER A 48 4.77 11.63 -9.98
N ASN A 49 5.44 12.22 -10.94
CA ASN A 49 6.03 13.55 -10.83
C ASN A 49 5.24 14.63 -11.57
N ALA A 50 4.16 14.27 -12.26
CA ALA A 50 3.34 15.28 -12.95
C ALA A 50 2.65 16.21 -11.95
N ASN A 51 2.59 17.50 -12.29
CA ASN A 51 2.00 18.54 -11.45
C ASN A 51 0.87 19.31 -12.14
N ALA A 52 0.57 18.97 -13.37
CA ALA A 52 -0.52 19.53 -14.15
C ALA A 52 -1.04 18.51 -15.17
N ILE A 53 -2.30 18.65 -15.55
CA ILE A 53 -2.99 17.82 -16.53
C ILE A 53 -3.95 18.63 -17.38
N GLY A 54 -4.23 18.14 -18.58
CA GLY A 54 -5.24 18.67 -19.48
C GLY A 54 -4.87 19.97 -20.18
N PRO A 55 -5.72 20.45 -21.09
CA PRO A 55 -5.44 21.59 -21.96
C PRO A 55 -5.30 22.90 -21.18
N ASN A 56 -5.91 22.99 -20.00
CA ASN A 56 -5.90 24.19 -19.15
C ASN A 56 -4.82 24.14 -18.06
N ASN A 57 -3.90 23.18 -18.12
CA ASN A 57 -2.87 22.97 -17.09
C ASN A 57 -3.44 22.90 -15.66
N ARG A 58 -4.54 22.17 -15.47
CA ARG A 58 -5.12 21.92 -14.14
C ARG A 58 -4.05 21.37 -13.21
N ARG A 59 -3.82 22.06 -12.11
CA ARG A 59 -2.86 21.61 -11.09
C ARG A 59 -3.32 20.29 -10.49
N THR A 60 -2.36 19.38 -10.34
CA THR A 60 -2.62 18.04 -9.79
C THR A 60 -1.37 17.49 -9.10
N GLY A 61 -1.45 16.27 -8.64
CA GLY A 61 -0.38 15.52 -7.97
C GLY A 61 -0.87 14.17 -7.51
N THR A 62 -0.14 13.54 -6.61
CA THR A 62 -0.58 12.35 -5.87
C THR A 62 -1.74 12.75 -4.95
N PHE A 63 -2.82 11.98 -4.94
CA PHE A 63 -3.96 12.21 -4.05
C PHE A 63 -3.62 11.72 -2.64
N LEU A 64 -3.52 12.63 -1.68
CA LEU A 64 -2.93 12.35 -0.36
C LEU A 64 -3.54 11.15 0.38
N PRO A 65 -4.88 10.97 0.50
CA PRO A 65 -5.46 9.79 1.14
C PRO A 65 -5.04 8.46 0.50
N GLU A 66 -4.71 8.48 -0.80
CA GLU A 66 -4.35 7.27 -1.53
C GLU A 66 -2.89 6.84 -1.31
N VAL A 67 -2.11 7.67 -0.66
CA VAL A 67 -0.78 7.31 -0.17
C VAL A 67 -0.76 7.21 1.35
N ALA A 68 -1.42 8.11 2.06
CA ALA A 68 -1.40 8.16 3.53
C ALA A 68 -2.09 6.95 4.18
N HIS A 69 -3.30 6.58 3.72
CA HIS A 69 -4.04 5.45 4.28
C HIS A 69 -3.36 4.09 4.01
N PRO A 70 -2.87 3.79 2.77
CA PRO A 70 -2.05 2.60 2.55
C PRO A 70 -0.75 2.60 3.34
N TYR A 71 -0.05 3.73 3.43
CA TYR A 71 1.16 3.86 4.23
C TYR A 71 0.88 3.47 5.69
N ALA A 72 -0.14 4.05 6.31
CA ALA A 72 -0.53 3.74 7.69
C ALA A 72 -0.89 2.25 7.88
N ALA A 73 -1.57 1.64 6.91
CA ALA A 73 -1.90 0.21 6.96
C ALA A 73 -0.65 -0.67 6.88
N PHE A 74 0.30 -0.38 5.98
CA PHE A 74 1.56 -1.12 5.85
C PHE A 74 2.47 -0.90 7.06
N GLU A 75 2.55 0.34 7.59
CA GLU A 75 3.30 0.65 8.80
C GLU A 75 2.76 -0.11 10.01
N LYS A 76 1.44 -0.16 10.17
CA LYS A 76 0.77 -0.95 11.22
C LYS A 76 1.04 -2.46 11.09
N ALA A 77 1.22 -2.96 9.87
CA ALA A 77 1.62 -4.34 9.59
C ALA A 77 3.13 -4.58 9.84
N ASN A 78 3.86 -3.53 10.26
CA ASN A 78 5.30 -3.55 10.50
C ASN A 78 6.11 -3.86 9.22
N TYR A 79 5.67 -3.35 8.06
CA TYR A 79 6.38 -3.48 6.80
C TYR A 79 7.36 -2.33 6.59
N GLN A 80 8.46 -2.59 5.89
CA GLN A 80 9.33 -1.54 5.40
C GLN A 80 8.71 -0.91 4.16
N ILE A 81 8.69 0.43 4.09
CA ILE A 81 8.08 1.18 3.00
C ILE A 81 9.12 2.11 2.41
N ASP A 82 9.37 1.95 1.12
CA ASP A 82 10.21 2.87 0.34
C ASP A 82 9.35 3.55 -0.72
N PHE A 83 9.77 4.74 -1.14
CA PHE A 83 9.16 5.47 -2.24
C PHE A 83 10.11 5.57 -3.43
N ALA A 84 9.55 5.42 -4.62
CA ALA A 84 10.19 5.81 -5.86
C ALA A 84 9.30 6.80 -6.61
N SER A 85 9.89 7.78 -7.25
CA SER A 85 9.21 8.61 -8.24
C SER A 85 9.86 8.43 -9.61
N LEU A 86 9.15 8.76 -10.67
CA LEU A 86 9.65 8.49 -12.02
C LEU A 86 10.99 9.18 -12.29
N THR A 87 11.17 10.41 -11.77
CA THR A 87 12.38 11.23 -11.98
C THR A 87 13.36 11.20 -10.81
N GLY A 88 12.93 10.81 -9.61
CA GLY A 88 13.68 10.91 -8.36
C GLY A 88 13.44 12.24 -7.62
N ASP A 89 12.66 13.15 -8.19
CA ASP A 89 12.27 14.38 -7.52
C ASP A 89 11.14 14.15 -6.53
N THR A 90 10.99 15.05 -5.55
CA THR A 90 9.86 15.04 -4.62
C THR A 90 8.54 15.13 -5.39
N PRO A 91 7.61 14.19 -5.21
CA PRO A 91 6.33 14.21 -5.89
C PRO A 91 5.45 15.36 -5.40
N TYR A 92 4.58 15.84 -6.28
CA TYR A 92 3.57 16.83 -5.93
C TYR A 92 2.36 16.17 -5.27
N LEU A 93 1.76 16.84 -4.30
CA LEU A 93 0.45 16.47 -3.75
C LEU A 93 -0.65 17.27 -4.43
N ASP A 94 -1.78 16.62 -4.71
CA ASP A 94 -2.96 17.33 -5.21
C ASP A 94 -3.56 18.19 -4.09
N ALA A 95 -3.67 19.49 -4.33
CA ALA A 95 -4.17 20.44 -3.33
C ALA A 95 -5.61 20.14 -2.89
N LEU A 96 -6.43 19.52 -3.74
CA LEU A 96 -7.81 19.14 -3.41
C LEU A 96 -7.86 17.97 -2.42
N SER A 97 -6.75 17.24 -2.26
CA SER A 97 -6.65 16.09 -1.37
C SER A 97 -6.15 16.41 0.04
N LEU A 98 -5.79 17.67 0.30
CA LEU A 98 -5.20 18.09 1.59
C LEU A 98 -6.23 18.30 2.71
N ALA A 99 -7.44 17.74 2.58
CA ALA A 99 -8.46 17.81 3.63
C ALA A 99 -7.96 17.24 4.96
N SER A 100 -8.44 17.81 6.06
CA SER A 100 -8.10 17.39 7.42
C SER A 100 -8.67 16.01 7.74
N ASP A 101 -7.89 15.01 7.49
CA ASP A 101 -8.08 13.61 7.86
C ASP A 101 -6.95 13.24 8.82
N PRO A 102 -7.20 12.54 9.94
CA PRO A 102 -6.16 12.22 10.92
C PRO A 102 -5.01 11.39 10.34
N GLU A 103 -5.27 10.46 9.43
CA GLU A 103 -4.23 9.64 8.78
C GLU A 103 -3.40 10.51 7.82
N ASN A 104 -4.03 11.43 7.08
CA ASN A 104 -3.33 12.42 6.25
C ASN A 104 -2.41 13.32 7.06
N LEU A 105 -2.90 13.85 8.19
CA LEU A 105 -2.09 14.70 9.06
C LEU A 105 -0.90 13.93 9.66
N THR A 106 -1.12 12.71 10.11
CA THR A 106 -0.07 11.84 10.62
C THR A 106 1.01 11.57 9.57
N PHE A 107 0.59 11.30 8.33
CA PHE A 107 1.52 11.11 7.22
C PHE A 107 2.34 12.37 6.93
N LEU A 108 1.69 13.54 6.81
CA LEU A 108 2.34 14.81 6.47
C LEU A 108 3.29 15.33 7.54
N THR A 109 3.02 15.05 8.81
CA THR A 109 3.83 15.52 9.94
C THR A 109 4.83 14.47 10.45
N GLY A 110 4.82 13.29 9.86
CA GLY A 110 5.61 12.15 10.31
C GLY A 110 6.56 11.59 9.26
N LYS A 111 7.04 10.40 9.56
CA LYS A 111 8.02 9.66 8.75
C LYS A 111 7.53 9.38 7.32
N GLY A 112 6.22 9.26 7.11
CA GLY A 112 5.65 8.99 5.79
C GLY A 112 6.04 10.06 4.77
N TRP A 113 5.80 11.33 5.10
CA TRP A 113 6.18 12.45 4.26
C TRP A 113 7.69 12.60 4.09
N GLU A 114 8.45 12.47 5.19
CA GLU A 114 9.92 12.51 5.13
C GLU A 114 10.50 11.45 4.18
N THR A 115 9.91 10.25 4.17
CA THR A 115 10.34 9.16 3.29
C THR A 115 9.92 9.43 1.84
N MET A 116 8.70 9.94 1.63
CA MET A 116 8.20 10.29 0.29
C MET A 116 9.01 11.42 -0.35
N GLN A 117 9.43 12.42 0.43
CA GLN A 117 10.31 13.50 -0.04
C GLN A 117 11.69 13.00 -0.52
N LYS A 118 12.13 11.83 -0.02
CA LYS A 118 13.38 11.16 -0.39
C LYS A 118 13.15 10.03 -1.41
N ALA A 119 12.05 10.10 -2.16
CA ALA A 119 11.75 9.11 -3.18
C ALA A 119 12.94 8.92 -4.13
N VAL A 120 13.35 7.66 -4.32
CA VAL A 120 14.46 7.37 -5.23
C VAL A 120 13.99 7.44 -6.68
N LYS A 121 14.91 7.68 -7.60
CA LYS A 121 14.59 7.63 -9.02
C LYS A 121 14.21 6.21 -9.44
N LEU A 122 13.10 6.05 -10.17
CA LEU A 122 12.61 4.75 -10.59
C LEU A 122 13.67 3.89 -11.28
N SER A 123 14.58 4.50 -12.03
CA SER A 123 15.67 3.80 -12.73
C SER A 123 16.73 3.17 -11.81
N THR A 124 16.76 3.53 -10.54
CA THR A 124 17.68 2.97 -9.56
C THR A 124 17.05 1.84 -8.72
N VAL A 125 15.78 1.54 -8.96
CA VAL A 125 15.03 0.53 -8.20
C VAL A 125 15.44 -0.87 -8.62
N GLU A 126 15.85 -1.67 -7.65
CA GLU A 126 15.99 -3.12 -7.77
C GLU A 126 14.70 -3.79 -7.28
N VAL A 127 13.73 -3.97 -8.18
CA VAL A 127 12.38 -4.40 -7.80
C VAL A 127 12.31 -5.76 -7.13
N THR A 128 13.29 -6.62 -7.37
CA THR A 128 13.41 -7.94 -6.74
C THR A 128 13.60 -7.89 -5.22
N LYS A 129 13.98 -6.72 -4.68
CA LYS A 129 14.11 -6.49 -3.24
C LYS A 129 12.77 -6.21 -2.53
N TYR A 130 11.66 -6.08 -3.27
CA TYR A 130 10.36 -5.72 -2.73
C TYR A 130 9.37 -6.87 -2.85
N ASP A 131 8.59 -7.13 -1.81
CA ASP A 131 7.51 -8.12 -1.79
C ASP A 131 6.24 -7.61 -2.50
N ALA A 132 6.11 -6.29 -2.62
CA ALA A 132 5.00 -5.66 -3.33
C ALA A 132 5.37 -4.31 -3.92
N VAL A 133 4.63 -3.93 -4.98
CA VAL A 133 4.60 -2.59 -5.55
C VAL A 133 3.19 -2.03 -5.39
N PHE A 134 3.07 -0.77 -4.99
CA PHE A 134 1.79 -0.06 -4.89
C PHE A 134 1.85 1.26 -5.66
N VAL A 135 0.80 1.56 -6.44
CA VAL A 135 0.68 2.80 -7.24
C VAL A 135 -0.57 3.56 -6.78
N PRO A 136 -0.43 4.65 -6.02
CA PRO A 136 -1.54 5.55 -5.70
C PRO A 136 -1.99 6.32 -6.94
N GLY A 137 -3.17 6.91 -6.89
CA GLY A 137 -3.71 7.73 -7.96
C GLY A 137 -3.57 9.23 -7.69
N GLY A 138 -4.65 9.95 -7.88
CA GLY A 138 -4.72 11.34 -8.28
C GLY A 138 -4.67 11.41 -9.81
N LEU A 139 -4.83 12.58 -10.42
CA LEU A 139 -4.78 12.71 -11.88
C LEU A 139 -3.37 12.65 -12.46
N ALA A 140 -2.33 12.89 -11.64
CA ALA A 140 -0.95 12.93 -12.07
C ALA A 140 -0.48 11.63 -12.78
N PRO A 141 -0.80 10.41 -12.32
CA PRO A 141 -0.47 9.17 -13.01
C PRO A 141 -0.96 9.11 -14.45
N MET A 142 -2.09 9.74 -14.79
CA MET A 142 -2.63 9.76 -16.16
C MET A 142 -1.72 10.49 -17.15
N VAL A 143 -0.79 11.32 -16.66
CA VAL A 143 0.10 12.15 -17.49
C VAL A 143 1.40 11.41 -17.82
N ASP A 144 2.08 10.83 -16.83
CA ASP A 144 3.47 10.39 -16.96
C ASP A 144 3.69 8.87 -16.84
N MET A 145 2.65 8.10 -16.46
CA MET A 145 2.77 6.66 -16.28
C MET A 145 2.37 5.81 -17.51
N PRO A 146 1.38 6.19 -18.35
CA PRO A 146 0.85 5.29 -19.40
C PRO A 146 1.91 4.78 -20.37
N GLU A 147 2.88 5.62 -20.75
CA GLU A 147 3.93 5.30 -21.72
C GLU A 147 5.31 5.09 -21.07
N ASN A 148 5.38 5.00 -19.74
CA ASN A 148 6.64 4.79 -19.04
C ASN A 148 7.07 3.31 -19.10
N GLU A 149 7.95 2.98 -20.03
CA GLU A 149 8.41 1.60 -20.27
C GLU A 149 9.13 0.97 -19.08
N LEU A 150 9.84 1.79 -18.29
CA LEU A 150 10.52 1.29 -17.08
C LEU A 150 9.51 0.90 -16.00
N LEU A 151 8.47 1.70 -15.80
CA LEU A 151 7.37 1.39 -14.87
C LEU A 151 6.66 0.10 -15.31
N LYS A 152 6.33 -0.02 -16.58
CA LYS A 152 5.72 -1.24 -17.15
C LYS A 152 6.59 -2.47 -16.90
N LYS A 153 7.91 -2.36 -17.10
CA LYS A 153 8.87 -3.44 -16.82
C LYS A 153 8.86 -3.82 -15.34
N ILE A 154 8.91 -2.86 -14.42
CA ILE A 154 8.90 -3.07 -12.98
C ILE A 154 7.61 -3.77 -12.53
N ILE A 155 6.45 -3.32 -13.01
CA ILE A 155 5.15 -3.92 -12.68
C ILE A 155 5.07 -5.35 -13.25
N LYS A 156 5.46 -5.55 -14.51
CA LYS A 156 5.51 -6.87 -15.13
C LYS A 156 6.35 -7.84 -14.32
N GLU A 157 7.59 -7.47 -14.01
CA GLU A 157 8.50 -8.30 -13.23
C GLU A 157 7.96 -8.61 -11.84
N THR A 158 7.37 -7.63 -11.17
CA THR A 158 6.69 -7.81 -9.88
C THR A 158 5.57 -8.84 -9.99
N TYR A 159 4.72 -8.69 -11.00
CA TYR A 159 3.57 -9.56 -11.20
C TYR A 159 3.99 -11.00 -11.55
N GLU A 160 4.93 -11.17 -12.50
CA GLU A 160 5.34 -12.49 -13.00
C GLU A 160 6.12 -13.30 -11.96
N ARG A 161 6.87 -12.66 -11.04
CA ARG A 161 7.50 -13.37 -9.91
C ARG A 161 6.53 -13.60 -8.74
N HIS A 162 5.22 -13.40 -8.96
CA HIS A 162 4.17 -13.56 -7.96
C HIS A 162 4.27 -12.62 -6.74
N ALA A 163 5.05 -11.55 -6.79
CA ALA A 163 4.95 -10.47 -5.80
C ALA A 163 3.65 -9.68 -6.00
N VAL A 164 3.22 -8.92 -4.99
CA VAL A 164 1.90 -8.26 -5.03
C VAL A 164 2.00 -6.94 -5.81
N VAL A 165 1.04 -6.71 -6.68
CA VAL A 165 0.84 -5.42 -7.37
C VAL A 165 -0.46 -4.82 -6.89
N GLY A 166 -0.40 -3.60 -6.34
CA GLY A 166 -1.57 -2.82 -5.91
C GLY A 166 -1.66 -1.51 -6.67
N ALA A 167 -2.88 -1.07 -6.99
CA ALA A 167 -3.12 0.25 -7.56
C ALA A 167 -4.53 0.75 -7.21
N VAL A 168 -4.72 2.08 -7.12
CA VAL A 168 -6.01 2.66 -6.72
C VAL A 168 -6.34 3.91 -7.54
N CYS A 169 -7.63 4.17 -7.75
CA CYS A 169 -8.18 5.35 -8.42
C CYS A 169 -7.66 5.44 -9.87
N HIS A 170 -6.82 6.46 -10.21
CA HIS A 170 -6.13 6.53 -11.50
C HIS A 170 -4.80 5.75 -11.52
N GLY A 171 -4.31 5.25 -10.39
CA GLY A 171 -3.10 4.41 -10.32
C GLY A 171 -3.10 3.20 -11.26
N PRO A 172 -4.23 2.51 -11.51
CA PRO A 172 -4.33 1.42 -12.47
C PRO A 172 -3.98 1.78 -13.92
N VAL A 173 -3.83 3.07 -14.28
CA VAL A 173 -3.25 3.47 -15.58
C VAL A 173 -1.87 2.87 -15.80
N SER A 174 -1.13 2.63 -14.72
CA SER A 174 0.17 1.97 -14.72
C SER A 174 0.12 0.49 -15.17
N LEU A 175 -1.06 -0.12 -15.21
CA LEU A 175 -1.28 -1.50 -15.68
C LEU A 175 -1.51 -1.60 -17.19
N LEU A 176 -1.75 -0.46 -17.86
CA LEU A 176 -2.02 -0.43 -19.30
C LEU A 176 -0.78 -0.80 -20.12
N ASN A 177 -1.04 -1.44 -21.25
CA ASN A 177 -0.04 -1.80 -22.26
C ASN A 177 1.07 -2.74 -21.77
N ILE A 178 0.91 -3.37 -20.59
CA ILE A 178 1.86 -4.36 -20.09
C ILE A 178 1.58 -5.72 -20.73
N LYS A 179 2.51 -6.18 -21.58
CA LYS A 179 2.49 -7.54 -22.13
C LYS A 179 3.31 -8.47 -21.25
N LEU A 180 2.67 -9.50 -20.73
CA LEU A 180 3.32 -10.58 -20.00
C LEU A 180 4.18 -11.44 -20.93
N SER A 181 5.01 -12.31 -20.35
CA SER A 181 5.91 -13.20 -21.11
C SER A 181 5.18 -14.17 -22.01
N ASN A 182 3.91 -14.47 -21.73
CA ASN A 182 3.02 -15.27 -22.59
C ASN A 182 2.38 -14.48 -23.74
N GLY A 183 2.68 -13.18 -23.89
CA GLY A 183 2.17 -12.30 -24.94
C GLY A 183 0.81 -11.66 -24.66
N THR A 184 0.11 -12.02 -23.58
CA THR A 184 -1.19 -11.42 -23.22
C THR A 184 -1.00 -10.13 -22.43
N TYR A 185 -1.99 -9.23 -22.45
CA TYR A 185 -1.99 -8.09 -21.54
C TYR A 185 -2.14 -8.54 -20.09
N LEU A 186 -1.45 -7.88 -19.17
CA LEU A 186 -1.51 -8.17 -17.72
C LEU A 186 -2.96 -8.18 -17.21
N VAL A 187 -3.76 -7.22 -17.65
CA VAL A 187 -5.15 -7.05 -17.22
C VAL A 187 -6.13 -8.00 -17.93
N ASN A 188 -5.70 -8.71 -18.99
CA ASN A 188 -6.59 -9.57 -19.78
C ASN A 188 -7.17 -10.70 -18.92
N GLY A 189 -8.51 -10.75 -18.85
CA GLY A 189 -9.28 -11.73 -18.07
C GLY A 189 -9.25 -11.50 -16.57
N LYS A 190 -8.61 -10.43 -16.07
CA LYS A 190 -8.52 -10.09 -14.64
C LYS A 190 -9.74 -9.34 -14.15
N ASN A 191 -10.21 -9.71 -12.96
CA ASN A 191 -11.21 -8.93 -12.24
C ASN A 191 -10.53 -7.73 -11.61
N ILE A 192 -10.86 -6.53 -12.07
CA ILE A 192 -10.24 -5.28 -11.62
C ILE A 192 -11.26 -4.16 -11.48
N THR A 193 -10.84 -3.11 -10.80
CA THR A 193 -11.53 -1.83 -10.74
C THR A 193 -10.51 -0.68 -10.84
N SER A 194 -10.98 0.50 -11.18
CA SER A 194 -10.22 1.76 -11.18
C SER A 194 -11.21 2.91 -11.06
N PHE A 195 -10.73 4.15 -11.13
CA PHE A 195 -11.62 5.30 -11.31
C PHE A 195 -12.51 5.06 -12.51
N THR A 196 -13.83 5.17 -12.32
CA THR A 196 -14.80 4.79 -13.35
C THR A 196 -15.02 5.89 -14.36
N ASP A 197 -15.47 5.52 -15.56
CA ASP A 197 -15.87 6.49 -16.59
C ASP A 197 -16.99 7.41 -16.08
N GLU A 198 -17.87 6.91 -15.21
CA GLU A 198 -18.95 7.69 -14.61
C GLU A 198 -18.43 8.68 -13.56
N GLU A 199 -17.53 8.26 -12.68
CA GLU A 199 -16.85 9.17 -11.75
C GLU A 199 -16.08 10.25 -12.51
N GLU A 200 -15.39 9.88 -13.61
CA GLU A 200 -14.61 10.81 -14.44
C GLU A 200 -15.47 11.90 -15.09
N ARG A 201 -16.68 11.56 -15.55
CA ARG A 201 -17.61 12.54 -16.12
C ARG A 201 -17.99 13.65 -15.13
N GLY A 202 -18.03 13.31 -13.85
CA GLY A 202 -18.32 14.26 -12.76
C GLY A 202 -17.11 14.96 -12.18
N TYR A 203 -15.87 14.58 -12.60
CA TYR A 203 -14.64 15.04 -11.95
C TYR A 203 -13.65 15.74 -12.90
N ALA A 204 -13.13 15.04 -13.89
CA ALA A 204 -12.01 15.55 -14.71
C ALA A 204 -12.07 15.14 -16.19
N ILE A 205 -13.24 14.84 -16.72
CA ILE A 205 -13.44 14.38 -18.11
C ILE A 205 -12.80 15.31 -19.16
N ALA A 206 -12.73 16.60 -18.89
CA ALA A 206 -12.13 17.59 -19.80
C ALA A 206 -10.60 17.63 -19.73
N ASP A 207 -10.02 17.02 -18.71
CA ASP A 207 -8.59 17.10 -18.44
C ASP A 207 -7.86 15.79 -18.75
N VAL A 208 -8.53 14.63 -18.56
CA VAL A 208 -7.89 13.32 -18.79
C VAL A 208 -7.70 13.04 -20.28
N PRO A 209 -6.57 12.43 -20.69
CA PRO A 209 -6.32 12.12 -22.10
C PRO A 209 -7.21 11.02 -22.65
N PHE A 210 -7.76 10.17 -21.79
CA PHE A 210 -8.68 9.06 -22.11
C PHE A 210 -9.39 8.58 -20.84
N LEU A 211 -10.48 7.83 -21.04
CA LEU A 211 -11.22 7.18 -19.95
C LEU A 211 -10.54 5.87 -19.55
N LEU A 212 -10.17 5.75 -18.26
CA LEU A 212 -9.34 4.68 -17.75
C LEU A 212 -10.08 3.32 -17.73
N GLU A 213 -11.33 3.28 -17.23
CA GLU A 213 -12.16 2.06 -17.26
C GLU A 213 -12.30 1.53 -18.70
N THR A 214 -12.62 2.42 -19.63
CA THR A 214 -12.72 2.08 -21.06
C THR A 214 -11.39 1.51 -21.59
N ALA A 215 -10.26 2.10 -21.24
CA ALA A 215 -8.94 1.65 -21.71
C ALA A 215 -8.58 0.27 -21.16
N LEU A 216 -8.80 0.03 -19.88
CA LEU A 216 -8.56 -1.26 -19.23
C LEU A 216 -9.45 -2.37 -19.81
N THR A 217 -10.73 -2.07 -20.02
CA THR A 217 -11.71 -2.99 -20.62
C THR A 217 -11.32 -3.38 -22.05
N LYS A 218 -10.84 -2.42 -22.86
CA LYS A 218 -10.34 -2.69 -24.22
C LYS A 218 -9.14 -3.66 -24.23
N GLN A 219 -8.38 -3.74 -23.14
CA GLN A 219 -7.29 -4.70 -22.99
C GLN A 219 -7.73 -6.05 -22.39
N GLY A 220 -9.05 -6.27 -22.29
CA GLY A 220 -9.63 -7.55 -21.88
C GLY A 220 -9.86 -7.68 -20.37
N ALA A 221 -9.79 -6.59 -19.61
CA ALA A 221 -10.13 -6.61 -18.19
C ALA A 221 -11.62 -6.91 -17.96
N LYS A 222 -11.91 -7.69 -16.93
CA LYS A 222 -13.26 -7.85 -16.38
C LYS A 222 -13.44 -6.77 -15.33
N PHE A 223 -13.99 -5.64 -15.78
CA PHE A 223 -14.14 -4.47 -14.94
C PHE A 223 -15.34 -4.59 -14.02
N HIS A 224 -15.21 -4.18 -12.77
CA HIS A 224 -16.26 -4.17 -11.77
C HIS A 224 -16.29 -2.81 -11.08
N ALA A 225 -17.44 -2.20 -11.05
CA ALA A 225 -17.69 -0.92 -10.38
C ALA A 225 -18.70 -1.08 -9.23
N ALA A 226 -18.52 -0.30 -8.18
CA ALA A 226 -19.53 0.00 -7.18
C ALA A 226 -20.12 1.40 -7.47
N ALA A 227 -21.04 1.86 -6.62
CA ALA A 227 -21.57 3.21 -6.71
C ALA A 227 -20.44 4.25 -6.64
N ASN A 228 -20.58 5.36 -7.37
CA ASN A 228 -19.61 6.44 -7.42
C ASN A 228 -19.18 6.88 -6.01
N TRP A 229 -17.90 7.09 -5.83
CA TRP A 229 -17.26 7.53 -4.58
C TRP A 229 -17.37 6.55 -3.41
N SER A 230 -17.97 5.37 -3.61
CA SER A 230 -18.02 4.30 -2.61
C SER A 230 -16.74 3.49 -2.61
N ALA A 231 -16.33 3.02 -1.43
CA ALA A 231 -15.16 2.15 -1.30
C ALA A 231 -15.40 0.82 -2.01
N HIS A 232 -14.55 0.51 -2.99
CA HIS A 232 -14.57 -0.75 -3.71
C HIS A 232 -13.16 -1.18 -4.08
N SER A 233 -12.75 -2.37 -3.65
CA SER A 233 -11.43 -2.94 -3.96
C SER A 233 -11.54 -4.42 -4.29
N ILE A 234 -10.75 -4.87 -5.24
CA ILE A 234 -10.76 -6.25 -5.77
C ILE A 234 -9.35 -6.82 -5.70
N ALA A 235 -9.25 -8.10 -5.36
CA ALA A 235 -8.04 -8.89 -5.51
C ALA A 235 -8.29 -10.01 -6.53
N ASP A 236 -7.39 -10.15 -7.50
CA ASP A 236 -7.34 -11.26 -8.46
C ASP A 236 -5.92 -11.84 -8.47
N GLY A 237 -5.73 -12.91 -7.71
CA GLY A 237 -4.41 -13.47 -7.46
C GLY A 237 -3.51 -12.50 -6.70
N ASN A 238 -2.42 -12.09 -7.31
CA ASN A 238 -1.47 -11.11 -6.75
C ASN A 238 -1.67 -9.68 -7.27
N LEU A 239 -2.76 -9.42 -7.99
CA LEU A 239 -3.16 -8.08 -8.43
C LEU A 239 -4.29 -7.55 -7.54
N VAL A 240 -4.14 -6.35 -6.98
CA VAL A 240 -5.15 -5.71 -6.13
C VAL A 240 -5.44 -4.31 -6.67
N THR A 241 -6.71 -4.01 -6.94
CA THR A 241 -7.11 -2.69 -7.46
C THR A 241 -8.23 -2.08 -6.64
N GLY A 242 -8.29 -0.75 -6.60
CA GLY A 242 -9.32 0.03 -5.92
C GLY A 242 -9.90 1.12 -6.82
N GLN A 243 -11.19 1.40 -6.66
CA GLN A 243 -11.95 2.26 -7.56
C GLN A 243 -11.59 3.75 -7.41
N ASN A 244 -11.48 4.25 -6.19
CA ASN A 244 -11.41 5.69 -5.90
C ASN A 244 -10.68 5.92 -4.57
N PRO A 245 -10.51 7.17 -4.10
CA PRO A 245 -9.82 7.45 -2.84
C PRO A 245 -10.34 6.69 -1.62
N ALA A 246 -11.66 6.48 -1.53
CA ALA A 246 -12.27 5.73 -0.42
C ALA A 246 -11.85 4.25 -0.41
N SER A 247 -11.32 3.74 -1.51
CA SER A 247 -10.87 2.35 -1.68
C SER A 247 -9.42 2.11 -1.22
N ALA A 248 -8.65 3.17 -1.01
CA ALA A 248 -7.19 3.08 -0.84
C ALA A 248 -6.77 2.18 0.34
N LYS A 249 -7.40 2.35 1.49
CA LYS A 249 -7.17 1.49 2.67
C LYS A 249 -7.51 0.04 2.40
N GLY A 250 -8.65 -0.23 1.76
CA GLY A 250 -9.08 -1.59 1.42
C GLY A 250 -8.14 -2.29 0.43
N VAL A 251 -7.48 -1.55 -0.47
CA VAL A 251 -6.42 -2.10 -1.34
C VAL A 251 -5.24 -2.56 -0.48
N ALA A 252 -4.73 -1.70 0.40
CA ALA A 252 -3.61 -2.04 1.28
C ALA A 252 -3.92 -3.25 2.18
N GLU A 253 -5.11 -3.31 2.77
CA GLU A 253 -5.56 -4.42 3.60
C GLU A 253 -5.58 -5.75 2.82
N LYS A 254 -6.10 -5.76 1.58
CA LYS A 254 -6.07 -6.95 0.71
C LYS A 254 -4.64 -7.34 0.31
N MET A 255 -3.77 -6.37 0.04
CA MET A 255 -2.34 -6.64 -0.22
C MET A 255 -1.68 -7.30 0.99
N ILE A 256 -1.95 -6.82 2.21
CA ILE A 256 -1.44 -7.40 3.45
C ILE A 256 -1.90 -8.85 3.60
N VAL A 257 -3.19 -9.14 3.38
CA VAL A 257 -3.72 -10.51 3.45
C VAL A 257 -2.97 -11.45 2.50
N ILE A 258 -2.72 -11.01 1.25
CA ILE A 258 -1.98 -11.82 0.27
C ILE A 258 -0.51 -12.00 0.70
N LEU A 259 0.14 -10.95 1.20
CA LEU A 259 1.53 -11.01 1.65
C LEU A 259 1.73 -11.91 2.87
N GLU A 260 0.77 -11.94 3.80
CA GLU A 260 0.80 -12.80 4.98
C GLU A 260 0.46 -14.27 4.65
N SER A 261 -0.27 -14.54 3.55
CA SER A 261 -0.58 -15.90 3.10
C SER A 261 0.61 -16.59 2.42
N LYS A 262 1.61 -15.82 1.97
CA LYS A 262 2.83 -16.34 1.34
C LYS A 262 3.87 -16.62 2.44
N LYS A 263 3.93 -17.89 2.87
CA LYS A 263 4.94 -18.39 3.81
C LYS A 263 6.25 -18.68 3.12
#